data_76ab2fd30245b7e298f323b850e0bee5
#
_entry.id   76ab2fd30245b7e298f323b850e0bee5
#
_cell.length_a   1.000
_cell.length_b   1.000
_cell.length_c   1.000
_cell.angle_alpha   90.00
_cell.angle_beta   90.00
_cell.angle_gamma   90.00
#
_symmetry.space_group_name_H-M   'P 1'
#
loop_
_entity.id
_entity.type
_entity.pdbx_description
1 polymer ?
#
loop_
_entity_poly.entity_id
_entity_poly.type
_entity_poly.pdbx_seq_one_letter_code
_entity_poly.pdbx_strand_id
1 'polypeptide(L)'
;MKISNPIFDEWGVIRDAHKNLPSDDLKVAFLAALEELEDNECHRTRKFPRTRLHKVVGYKEPVYRADVDKISGWRIHLQYDGGQIHLKDLIEGQKHDEVLEQIKAKKERYEKQAPAKSKSGNSAR
;
A
#
# COMPACT_ATOMS: atom_id res chain seq x y z
N MET A 1 7.06 -13.39 22.02
CA MET A 1 6.02 -12.54 21.46
C MET A 1 6.48 -11.91 20.16
N LYS A 2 5.67 -11.99 19.15
CA LYS A 2 6.00 -11.41 17.86
C LYS A 2 5.63 -9.93 17.84
N ILE A 3 6.55 -9.09 17.38
CA ILE A 3 6.29 -7.66 17.25
C ILE A 3 5.68 -7.41 15.88
N SER A 4 4.57 -6.72 15.85
CA SER A 4 3.86 -6.39 14.61
C SER A 4 4.04 -4.94 14.25
N ASN A 5 4.08 -4.65 12.95
CA ASN A 5 4.01 -3.28 12.44
C ASN A 5 2.55 -2.97 12.12
N PRO A 6 1.94 -2.00 12.78
CA PRO A 6 0.52 -1.71 12.53
C PRO A 6 0.30 -1.26 11.09
N ILE A 7 -0.84 -1.66 10.53
CA ILE A 7 -1.27 -1.25 9.20
C ILE A 7 -2.50 -0.36 9.37
N PHE A 8 -2.46 0.80 8.73
CA PHE A 8 -3.56 1.74 8.74
C PHE A 8 -4.21 1.75 7.36
N ASP A 9 -5.54 1.72 7.34
CA ASP A 9 -6.30 1.59 6.10
C ASP A 9 -7.33 2.72 5.99
N GLU A 10 -6.84 3.94 5.89
CA GLU A 10 -7.71 5.13 5.85
C GLU A 10 -8.56 5.18 4.59
N TRP A 11 -8.13 4.52 3.52
CA TRP A 11 -8.80 4.60 2.22
C TRP A 11 -9.66 3.38 1.91
N GLY A 12 -9.78 2.45 2.85
CA GLY A 12 -10.64 1.28 2.67
C GLY A 12 -10.12 0.27 1.67
N VAL A 13 -8.81 0.12 1.58
CA VAL A 13 -8.18 -0.80 0.63
C VAL A 13 -8.57 -2.26 0.93
N ILE A 14 -8.65 -2.61 2.21
CA ILE A 14 -9.03 -3.98 2.61
C ILE A 14 -10.47 -4.28 2.16
N ARG A 15 -11.38 -3.33 2.34
CA ARG A 15 -12.76 -3.49 1.89
C ARG A 15 -12.83 -3.61 0.37
N ASP A 16 -12.05 -2.79 -0.34
CA ASP A 16 -11.99 -2.83 -1.80
C ASP A 16 -11.46 -4.17 -2.28
N ALA A 17 -10.46 -4.73 -1.60
CA ALA A 17 -9.94 -6.04 -1.94
C ALA A 17 -11.00 -7.12 -1.78
N HIS A 18 -11.76 -7.06 -0.70
CA HIS A 18 -12.84 -8.02 -0.47
C HIS A 18 -13.89 -7.96 -1.58
N LYS A 19 -14.18 -6.75 -2.07
CA LYS A 19 -15.19 -6.56 -3.12
C LYS A 19 -14.68 -6.88 -4.51
N ASN A 20 -13.44 -6.58 -4.80
CA ASN A 20 -12.95 -6.52 -6.17
C ASN A 20 -12.02 -7.64 -6.59
N LEU A 21 -11.37 -8.32 -5.65
CA LEU A 21 -10.53 -9.45 -6.02
C LEU A 21 -11.42 -10.57 -6.58
N PRO A 22 -11.05 -11.13 -7.73
CA PRO A 22 -11.97 -12.00 -8.49
C PRO A 22 -12.15 -13.41 -7.95
N SER A 23 -11.35 -13.81 -6.96
CA SER A 23 -11.48 -15.17 -6.42
C SER A 23 -11.19 -15.20 -4.93
N ASP A 24 -11.69 -16.24 -4.27
CA ASP A 24 -11.41 -16.43 -2.85
C ASP A 24 -9.93 -16.68 -2.61
N ASP A 25 -9.26 -17.38 -3.54
CA ASP A 25 -7.83 -17.62 -3.44
C ASP A 25 -7.05 -16.31 -3.41
N LEU A 26 -7.44 -15.36 -4.24
CA LEU A 26 -6.79 -14.04 -4.23
C LEU A 26 -7.11 -13.25 -2.97
N LYS A 27 -8.30 -13.39 -2.42
CA LYS A 27 -8.64 -12.76 -1.15
C LYS A 27 -7.80 -13.31 -0.01
N VAL A 28 -7.60 -14.62 0.01
CA VAL A 28 -6.73 -15.25 1.00
C VAL A 28 -5.29 -14.81 0.79
N ALA A 29 -4.83 -14.75 -0.46
CA ALA A 29 -3.48 -14.28 -0.76
C ALA A 29 -3.28 -12.82 -0.31
N PHE A 30 -4.30 -11.99 -0.47
CA PHE A 30 -4.25 -10.61 0.00
C PHE A 30 -4.04 -10.55 1.52
N LEU A 31 -4.79 -11.37 2.27
CA LEU A 31 -4.63 -11.40 3.73
C LEU A 31 -3.25 -11.91 4.13
N ALA A 32 -2.72 -12.89 3.41
CA ALA A 32 -1.38 -13.39 3.66
C ALA A 32 -0.32 -12.31 3.35
N ALA A 33 -0.56 -11.49 2.33
CA ALA A 33 0.32 -10.37 2.02
C ALA A 33 0.33 -9.36 3.17
N LEU A 34 -0.84 -9.04 3.71
CA LEU A 34 -0.92 -8.13 4.86
C LEU A 34 -0.18 -8.70 6.06
N GLU A 35 -0.30 -10.00 6.29
CA GLU A 35 0.40 -10.65 7.39
C GLU A 35 1.91 -10.48 7.26
N GLU A 36 2.45 -10.65 6.07
CA GLU A 36 3.88 -10.43 5.84
C GLU A 36 4.27 -8.97 6.08
N LEU A 37 3.43 -8.04 5.63
CA LEU A 37 3.70 -6.61 5.84
C LEU A 37 3.65 -6.22 7.31
N GLU A 38 2.87 -6.91 8.13
CA GLU A 38 2.82 -6.68 9.56
C GLU A 38 3.98 -7.32 10.31
N ASP A 39 4.71 -8.23 9.68
CA ASP A 39 5.76 -9.00 10.33
C ASP A 39 7.01 -8.14 10.49
N ASN A 40 7.31 -7.76 11.74
CA ASN A 40 8.46 -6.92 12.02
C ASN A 40 9.78 -7.56 11.60
N GLU A 41 9.86 -8.88 11.61
CA GLU A 41 11.08 -9.58 11.20
C GLU A 41 11.38 -9.35 9.71
N CYS A 42 10.33 -9.33 8.88
CA CYS A 42 10.50 -9.04 7.46
C CYS A 42 11.07 -7.63 7.25
N HIS A 43 10.59 -6.67 8.03
CA HIS A 43 11.11 -5.30 7.95
C HIS A 43 12.54 -5.20 8.46
N ARG A 44 12.84 -5.90 9.55
CA ARG A 44 14.18 -5.89 10.12
C ARG A 44 15.22 -6.47 9.17
N THR A 45 14.88 -7.57 8.51
CA THR A 45 15.79 -8.26 7.59
C THR A 45 15.70 -7.74 6.16
N ARG A 46 14.66 -6.96 5.87
CA ARG A 46 14.35 -6.44 4.53
C ARG A 46 14.10 -7.57 3.54
N LYS A 47 13.49 -8.66 4.01
CA LYS A 47 13.16 -9.81 3.18
C LYS A 47 11.67 -10.03 3.18
N PHE A 48 11.07 -9.88 2.00
CA PHE A 48 9.64 -10.02 1.80
C PHE A 48 9.38 -11.05 0.70
N PRO A 49 9.51 -12.35 1.04
CA PRO A 49 9.48 -13.40 0.02
C PRO A 49 8.14 -13.52 -0.70
N ARG A 50 7.04 -13.20 -0.02
CA ARG A 50 5.70 -13.27 -0.64
C ARG A 50 5.37 -12.01 -1.41
N THR A 51 5.52 -10.86 -0.79
CA THR A 51 5.06 -9.59 -1.37
C THR A 51 6.09 -8.93 -2.28
N ARG A 52 7.35 -9.33 -2.15
CA ARG A 52 8.45 -8.73 -2.89
C ARG A 52 8.41 -7.20 -2.81
N LEU A 53 8.17 -6.70 -1.61
CA LEU A 53 8.02 -5.28 -1.34
C LEU A 53 9.18 -4.48 -1.89
N HIS A 54 8.89 -3.46 -2.71
CA HIS A 54 9.93 -2.59 -3.24
C HIS A 54 9.36 -1.22 -3.57
N LYS A 55 10.25 -0.25 -3.70
CA LYS A 55 9.86 1.13 -3.96
C LYS A 55 9.48 1.31 -5.42
N VAL A 56 8.40 2.07 -5.65
CA VAL A 56 8.00 2.46 -7.00
C VAL A 56 8.94 3.55 -7.49
N VAL A 57 9.47 3.38 -8.69
CA VAL A 57 10.40 4.33 -9.30
C VAL A 57 9.61 5.40 -10.05
N GLY A 58 10.08 6.64 -9.98
CA GLY A 58 9.55 7.72 -10.80
C GLY A 58 8.50 8.59 -10.13
N TYR A 59 8.20 8.37 -8.86
CA TYR A 59 7.28 9.22 -8.12
C TYR A 59 8.05 9.92 -7.00
N LYS A 60 7.77 11.19 -6.77
CA LYS A 60 8.54 11.98 -5.82
C LYS A 60 8.32 11.57 -4.36
N GLU A 61 7.08 11.23 -4.00
CA GLU A 61 6.80 10.72 -2.67
C GLU A 61 7.13 9.23 -2.63
N PRO A 62 7.77 8.72 -1.55
CA PRO A 62 8.10 7.29 -1.50
C PRO A 62 6.84 6.44 -1.46
N VAL A 63 6.59 5.70 -2.52
CA VAL A 63 5.49 4.74 -2.62
C VAL A 63 6.11 3.36 -2.76
N TYR A 64 5.58 2.39 -2.04
CA TYR A 64 6.03 1.01 -2.10
C TYR A 64 4.95 0.12 -2.69
N ARG A 65 5.37 -0.94 -3.34
CA ARG A 65 4.50 -1.89 -3.98
C ARG A 65 4.72 -3.27 -3.38
N ALA A 66 3.62 -3.91 -2.96
CA ALA A 66 3.63 -5.27 -2.44
C ALA A 66 2.74 -6.14 -3.32
N ASP A 67 3.26 -7.28 -3.77
CA ASP A 67 2.46 -8.19 -4.59
C ASP A 67 1.44 -8.92 -3.72
N VAL A 68 0.20 -9.04 -4.21
CA VAL A 68 -0.80 -9.90 -3.59
C VAL A 68 -0.37 -11.36 -3.77
N ASP A 69 -0.03 -11.71 -5.01
CA ASP A 69 0.64 -12.98 -5.31
C ASP A 69 1.55 -12.76 -6.53
N LYS A 70 2.33 -13.80 -6.87
CA LYS A 70 3.35 -13.66 -7.91
C LYS A 70 2.80 -13.81 -9.32
N ILE A 71 1.57 -14.30 -9.47
CA ILE A 71 1.04 -14.70 -10.77
C ILE A 71 0.00 -13.72 -11.28
N SER A 72 -0.94 -13.32 -10.43
CA SER A 72 -2.11 -12.53 -10.85
C SER A 72 -1.78 -11.11 -11.27
N GLY A 73 -0.70 -10.57 -10.73
CA GLY A 73 -0.34 -9.19 -10.96
C GLY A 73 -1.03 -8.17 -10.06
N TRP A 74 -1.96 -8.60 -9.22
CA TRP A 74 -2.57 -7.67 -8.27
C TRP A 74 -1.55 -7.19 -7.26
N ARG A 75 -1.57 -5.89 -6.96
CA ARG A 75 -0.57 -5.25 -6.11
C ARG A 75 -1.21 -4.28 -5.14
N ILE A 76 -0.56 -4.14 -3.99
CA ILE A 76 -0.96 -3.19 -2.95
C ILE A 76 0.04 -2.06 -2.97
N HIS A 77 -0.44 -0.83 -3.04
CA HIS A 77 0.41 0.35 -2.84
C HIS A 77 0.33 0.77 -1.38
N LEU A 78 1.49 1.11 -0.82
CA LEU A 78 1.57 1.56 0.56
C LEU A 78 2.66 2.61 0.73
N GLN A 79 2.56 3.35 1.81
CA GLN A 79 3.57 4.33 2.19
C GLN A 79 3.85 4.20 3.68
N TYR A 80 5.01 4.64 4.09
CA TYR A 80 5.38 4.70 5.51
C TYR A 80 5.24 6.14 5.98
N ASP A 81 4.64 6.32 7.14
CA ASP A 81 4.55 7.62 7.78
C ASP A 81 4.83 7.42 9.27
N GLY A 82 5.90 8.03 9.76
CA GLY A 82 6.30 7.85 11.14
C GLY A 82 6.62 6.40 11.50
N GLY A 83 7.10 5.63 10.54
CA GLY A 83 7.40 4.21 10.72
C GLY A 83 6.18 3.31 10.65
N GLN A 84 5.00 3.87 10.39
CA GLN A 84 3.75 3.11 10.30
C GLN A 84 3.39 2.89 8.84
N ILE A 85 2.71 1.78 8.57
CA ILE A 85 2.32 1.40 7.23
C ILE A 85 0.92 1.91 6.94
N HIS A 86 0.77 2.64 5.83
CA HIS A 86 -0.52 3.15 5.38
C HIS A 86 -0.84 2.58 4.01
N LEU A 87 -1.92 1.83 3.90
CA LEU A 87 -2.37 1.30 2.62
C LEU A 87 -2.95 2.41 1.77
N LYS A 88 -2.59 2.46 0.49
CA LYS A 88 -3.01 3.54 -0.39
C LYS A 88 -3.93 3.08 -1.51
N ASP A 89 -3.69 1.90 -2.09
CA ASP A 89 -4.53 1.44 -3.20
C ASP A 89 -4.31 -0.03 -3.46
N LEU A 90 -5.25 -0.61 -4.19
CA LEU A 90 -5.14 -1.97 -4.72
C LEU A 90 -5.19 -1.85 -6.24
N ILE A 91 -4.14 -2.31 -6.91
CA ILE A 91 -3.97 -2.10 -8.35
C ILE A 91 -3.92 -3.44 -9.05
N GLU A 92 -4.63 -3.55 -10.15
CA GLU A 92 -4.56 -4.72 -11.00
C GLU A 92 -3.30 -4.67 -11.85
N GLY A 93 -2.57 -5.79 -11.91
CA GLY A 93 -1.23 -5.83 -12.50
C GLY A 93 -1.16 -5.61 -14.00
N GLN A 94 -2.28 -5.75 -14.69
CA GLN A 94 -2.32 -5.49 -16.12
C GLN A 94 -1.97 -4.04 -16.46
N LYS A 95 -1.93 -3.20 -15.44
CA LYS A 95 -1.73 -1.76 -15.61
C LYS A 95 -0.34 -1.30 -15.16
N HIS A 96 0.64 -2.15 -15.34
CA HIS A 96 2.04 -1.84 -15.00
C HIS A 96 2.51 -0.52 -15.56
N ASP A 97 2.26 -0.32 -16.85
CA ASP A 97 2.80 0.86 -17.55
C ASP A 97 2.05 2.12 -17.16
N GLU A 98 0.97 1.97 -16.38
CA GLU A 98 0.13 3.07 -15.96
C GLU A 98 0.26 3.38 -14.47
N VAL A 99 1.26 2.82 -13.79
CA VAL A 99 1.41 2.99 -12.35
C VAL A 99 1.43 4.46 -11.96
N LEU A 100 2.25 5.26 -12.64
CA LEU A 100 2.35 6.68 -12.31
C LEU A 100 1.06 7.42 -12.59
N GLU A 101 0.35 7.03 -13.67
CA GLU A 101 -0.95 7.61 -13.98
C GLU A 101 -1.97 7.29 -12.89
N GLN A 102 -1.95 6.07 -12.38
CA GLN A 102 -2.87 5.68 -11.32
C GLN A 102 -2.58 6.42 -10.03
N ILE A 103 -1.31 6.61 -9.69
CA ILE A 103 -0.94 7.41 -8.54
C ILE A 103 -1.43 8.84 -8.70
N LYS A 104 -1.24 9.43 -9.88
CA LYS A 104 -1.69 10.79 -10.15
C LYS A 104 -3.21 10.93 -10.05
N ALA A 105 -3.95 9.91 -10.50
CA ALA A 105 -5.40 9.92 -10.44
C ALA A 105 -5.94 9.93 -9.02
N LYS A 106 -5.16 9.41 -8.08
CA LYS A 106 -5.54 9.35 -6.67
C LYS A 106 -4.51 10.07 -5.80
N LYS A 107 -4.06 11.20 -6.30
CA LYS A 107 -2.99 11.99 -5.70
C LYS A 107 -3.19 12.26 -4.21
N GLU A 108 -4.42 12.50 -3.79
CA GLU A 108 -4.73 12.79 -2.40
C GLU A 108 -4.38 11.63 -1.45
N ARG A 109 -4.31 10.42 -1.97
CA ARG A 109 -3.93 9.26 -1.16
C ARG A 109 -2.44 9.16 -0.94
N TYR A 110 -1.65 9.60 -1.92
CA TYR A 110 -0.20 9.36 -1.94
C TYR A 110 0.61 10.54 -1.47
N GLU A 111 0.13 11.75 -1.67
CA GLU A 111 0.88 12.93 -1.28
C GLU A 111 0.55 13.31 0.15
N LYS A 112 1.59 13.68 0.88
CA LYS A 112 1.42 14.06 2.26
C LYS A 112 0.56 15.30 2.35
N GLN A 113 -0.51 15.22 3.14
CA GLN A 113 -1.37 16.36 3.38
C GLN A 113 -0.64 17.36 4.27
N ALA A 114 -0.79 18.65 3.98
CA ALA A 114 -0.32 19.67 4.90
C ALA A 114 -1.09 19.51 6.22
N PRO A 115 -0.45 19.78 7.36
CA PRO A 115 -1.18 19.71 8.63
C PRO A 115 -2.35 20.69 8.59
N ALA A 116 -3.42 20.29 8.97
CA ALA A 116 -4.62 21.12 8.93
C ALA A 116 -4.47 22.34 9.75
N LYS A 117 -3.91 22.71 9.32
CA LYS A 117 -3.73 23.28 9.40
C LYS A 117 -3.98 23.65 9.40
N SER A 118 -3.87 23.32 9.15
CA SER A 118 -4.10 23.15 8.76
C SER A 118 -4.29 23.44 8.35
N LYS A 119 -4.56 23.94 8.49
CA LYS A 119 -4.89 23.89 7.77
C LYS A 119 -4.83 24.33 7.55
N SER A 120 -5.01 24.95 7.80
CA SER A 120 -5.16 25.05 7.41
C SER A 120 -4.98 25.23 7.09
N GLY A 121 -5.17 25.98 7.48
CA GLY A 121 -5.38 25.90 6.84
C GLY A 121 -5.17 25.92 6.50
N ASN A 122 -5.33 26.43 6.75
CA ASN A 122 -5.39 26.22 6.23
C ASN A 122 -5.27 26.15 5.70
N SER A 123 -5.33 26.77 5.96
CA SER A 123 -5.49 26.55 5.47
C SER A 123 -5.38 26.51 5.06
N ALA A 124 -5.46 27.10 5.33
CA ALA A 124 -5.66 26.86 4.95
C ALA A 124 -5.51 26.79 4.70
N ARG A 125 -5.77 27.23 5.07
CA ARG A 125 -5.97 26.96 4.90
C ARG A 125 -6.09 26.95 4.63
#